data_f16845da4da2ce2ed70ee9414738a245
#
_entry.id   f16845da4da2ce2ed70ee9414738a245
#
_cell.length_a   1.000
_cell.length_b   1.000
_cell.length_c   1.000
_cell.angle_alpha   90.00
_cell.angle_beta   90.00
_cell.angle_gamma   90.00
#
_symmetry.space_group_name_H-M   'P 1'
#
loop_
_entity.id
_entity.type
_entity.pdbx_description
1 polymer ?
#
loop_
_entity_poly.entity_id
_entity_poly.type
_entity_poly.pdbx_seq_one_letter_code
_entity_poly.pdbx_strand_id
1 'polypeptide(L)'
;TFIYAIFLLAPISFFLAMSVFKYSAMELYVPAVTFENFARLLGEDYYRTIIFRTLRIAGLTALFSLLLGYPLAYFLARTQSIWRGVLMFLVIAPLMTGVIVRTYGWIVLLGSEGTVNKTLIWLGVFDAPIKILETETAVLVAIIHILMPYMVFPLFSSLSSQDPNIERAAATLGAGRLRTFLEITLPLSRSGILMGSALVFTLTAGAVVTPALLGGRNVKMLGQTIYELVLSTLNWPFASAVASVLVLCQFSIIFLYFRGGRRRAG
;
A
#
# COMPACT_ATOMS: atom_id res chain seq x y z
N THR A 1 -9.28 -28.89 7.06
CA THR A 1 -8.40 -28.23 6.02
C THR A 1 -9.13 -28.14 4.68
N PHE A 2 -9.78 -29.22 4.19
CA PHE A 2 -10.46 -29.26 2.88
C PHE A 2 -11.62 -28.27 2.77
N ILE A 3 -12.45 -28.16 3.80
CA ILE A 3 -13.60 -27.23 3.87
C ILE A 3 -13.10 -25.77 3.77
N TYR A 4 -12.04 -25.39 4.48
CA TYR A 4 -11.46 -24.05 4.40
C TYR A 4 -10.93 -23.73 3.01
N ALA A 5 -10.30 -24.69 2.33
CA ALA A 5 -9.83 -24.51 0.96
C ALA A 5 -10.99 -24.26 -0.01
N ILE A 6 -12.10 -24.98 0.11
CA ILE A 6 -13.31 -24.75 -0.72
C ILE A 6 -13.89 -23.36 -0.45
N PHE A 7 -14.09 -22.97 0.81
CA PHE A 7 -14.63 -21.65 1.16
C PHE A 7 -13.76 -20.48 0.67
N LEU A 8 -12.44 -20.68 0.60
CA LEU A 8 -11.52 -19.66 0.08
C LEU A 8 -11.46 -19.67 -1.44
N LEU A 9 -11.33 -20.84 -2.06
CA LEU A 9 -11.07 -20.97 -3.50
C LEU A 9 -12.33 -20.81 -4.34
N ALA A 10 -13.51 -21.24 -3.87
CA ALA A 10 -14.74 -21.19 -4.64
C ALA A 10 -15.15 -19.75 -5.02
N PRO A 11 -15.18 -18.76 -4.09
CA PRO A 11 -15.48 -17.37 -4.45
C PRO A 11 -14.45 -16.77 -5.43
N ILE A 12 -13.17 -17.08 -5.22
CA ILE A 12 -12.08 -16.58 -6.09
C ILE A 12 -12.21 -17.20 -7.49
N SER A 13 -12.45 -18.49 -7.57
CA SER A 13 -12.63 -19.19 -8.86
C SER A 13 -13.86 -18.68 -9.61
N PHE A 14 -14.97 -18.46 -8.91
CA PHE A 14 -16.16 -17.88 -9.50
C PHE A 14 -15.92 -16.47 -10.04
N PHE A 15 -15.21 -15.66 -9.28
CA PHE A 15 -14.85 -14.31 -9.70
C PHE A 15 -13.90 -14.32 -10.91
N LEU A 16 -12.91 -15.22 -10.93
CA LEU A 16 -12.04 -15.42 -12.09
C LEU A 16 -12.83 -15.92 -13.32
N ALA A 17 -13.78 -16.82 -13.16
CA ALA A 17 -14.64 -17.29 -14.24
C ALA A 17 -15.51 -16.14 -14.79
N MET A 18 -16.05 -15.26 -13.94
CA MET A 18 -16.81 -14.09 -14.38
C MET A 18 -15.99 -13.12 -15.24
N SER A 19 -14.68 -13.06 -15.08
CA SER A 19 -13.81 -12.16 -15.85
C SER A 19 -13.85 -12.42 -17.36
N VAL A 20 -14.19 -13.65 -17.77
CA VAL A 20 -14.32 -14.06 -19.16
C VAL A 20 -15.77 -14.16 -19.64
N PHE A 21 -16.74 -13.73 -18.83
CA PHE A 21 -18.15 -13.71 -19.25
C PHE A 21 -18.50 -12.40 -19.94
N LYS A 22 -19.55 -12.44 -20.77
CA LYS A 22 -20.06 -11.26 -21.46
C LYS A 22 -21.01 -10.47 -20.55
N TYR A 23 -20.88 -9.16 -20.54
CA TYR A 23 -21.80 -8.27 -19.83
C TYR A 23 -23.17 -8.25 -20.52
N SER A 24 -24.24 -8.30 -19.72
CA SER A 24 -25.63 -8.07 -20.15
C SER A 24 -26.29 -7.09 -19.19
N ALA A 25 -26.93 -6.06 -19.73
CA ALA A 25 -27.64 -5.07 -18.92
C ALA A 25 -28.91 -5.65 -18.26
N MET A 26 -29.47 -6.75 -18.78
CA MET A 26 -30.67 -7.40 -18.23
C MET A 26 -30.35 -8.48 -17.20
N GLU A 27 -29.32 -9.29 -17.46
CA GLU A 27 -28.97 -10.47 -16.65
C GLU A 27 -27.67 -10.30 -15.84
N LEU A 28 -27.08 -9.09 -15.86
CA LEU A 28 -25.77 -8.75 -15.29
C LEU A 28 -24.60 -9.45 -16.00
N TYR A 29 -24.74 -10.70 -16.40
CA TYR A 29 -23.78 -11.45 -17.20
C TYR A 29 -24.42 -12.59 -17.99
N VAL A 30 -23.81 -12.93 -19.10
CA VAL A 30 -24.14 -14.14 -19.89
C VAL A 30 -22.93 -15.05 -19.83
N PRO A 31 -23.08 -16.36 -19.54
CA PRO A 31 -21.97 -17.30 -19.46
C PRO A 31 -21.42 -17.68 -20.85
N ALA A 32 -21.15 -16.66 -21.67
CA ALA A 32 -20.49 -16.78 -22.96
C ALA A 32 -19.03 -16.36 -22.80
N VAL A 33 -18.11 -17.28 -23.05
CA VAL A 33 -16.67 -17.01 -22.89
C VAL A 33 -16.22 -15.98 -23.90
N THR A 34 -15.69 -14.87 -23.41
CA THR A 34 -15.13 -13.77 -24.23
C THR A 34 -13.89 -13.18 -23.60
N PHE A 35 -12.95 -12.70 -24.40
CA PHE A 35 -11.78 -11.95 -23.96
C PHE A 35 -11.94 -10.44 -24.17
N GLU A 36 -13.13 -9.96 -24.56
CA GLU A 36 -13.39 -8.53 -24.80
C GLU A 36 -13.08 -7.66 -23.56
N ASN A 37 -13.37 -8.16 -22.34
CA ASN A 37 -13.06 -7.45 -21.10
C ASN A 37 -11.58 -7.17 -20.96
N PHE A 38 -10.73 -8.16 -21.26
CA PHE A 38 -9.26 -8.00 -21.19
C PHE A 38 -8.74 -7.17 -22.36
N ALA A 39 -9.30 -7.35 -23.56
CA ALA A 39 -8.96 -6.54 -24.73
C ALA A 39 -9.27 -5.06 -24.48
N ARG A 40 -10.44 -4.77 -23.90
CA ARG A 40 -10.84 -3.43 -23.47
C ARG A 40 -9.91 -2.86 -22.40
N LEU A 41 -9.64 -3.62 -21.34
CA LEU A 41 -8.80 -3.19 -20.22
C LEU A 41 -7.37 -2.83 -20.64
N LEU A 42 -6.79 -3.63 -21.56
CA LEU A 42 -5.42 -3.44 -22.03
C LEU A 42 -5.34 -2.55 -23.27
N GLY A 43 -6.43 -2.41 -24.04
CA GLY A 43 -6.50 -1.62 -25.26
C GLY A 43 -6.80 -0.14 -25.03
N GLU A 44 -7.63 0.18 -24.05
CA GLU A 44 -8.01 1.57 -23.77
C GLU A 44 -6.93 2.30 -22.93
N ASP A 45 -6.46 3.44 -23.40
CA ASP A 45 -5.44 4.28 -22.72
C ASP A 45 -5.88 4.69 -21.31
N TYR A 46 -7.18 4.89 -21.12
CA TYR A 46 -7.75 5.23 -19.83
C TYR A 46 -7.42 4.17 -18.75
N TYR A 47 -7.67 2.89 -19.02
CA TYR A 47 -7.41 1.82 -18.05
C TYR A 47 -5.92 1.54 -17.88
N ARG A 48 -5.13 1.64 -18.95
CA ARG A 48 -3.67 1.52 -18.86
C ARG A 48 -3.07 2.59 -17.94
N THR A 49 -3.56 3.82 -18.05
CA THR A 49 -3.15 4.92 -17.15
C THR A 49 -3.50 4.63 -15.70
N ILE A 50 -4.70 4.08 -15.43
CA ILE A 50 -5.13 3.71 -14.07
C ILE A 50 -4.26 2.57 -13.52
N ILE A 51 -3.97 1.54 -14.32
CA ILE A 51 -3.09 0.44 -13.93
C ILE A 51 -1.71 0.98 -13.51
N PHE A 52 -1.07 1.75 -14.40
CA PHE A 52 0.26 2.31 -14.14
C PHE A 52 0.26 3.22 -12.91
N ARG A 53 -0.75 4.10 -12.79
CA ARG A 53 -0.91 4.98 -11.63
C ARG A 53 -1.06 4.19 -10.33
N THR A 54 -1.88 3.15 -10.32
CA THR A 54 -2.07 2.29 -9.14
C THR A 54 -0.77 1.65 -8.70
N LEU A 55 -0.03 1.04 -9.64
CA LEU A 55 1.24 0.40 -9.34
C LEU A 55 2.30 1.41 -8.89
N ARG A 56 2.35 2.59 -9.51
CA ARG A 56 3.24 3.68 -9.12
C ARG A 56 2.96 4.19 -7.71
N ILE A 57 1.69 4.52 -7.40
CA ILE A 57 1.30 4.98 -6.06
C ILE A 57 1.57 3.89 -5.03
N ALA A 58 1.25 2.62 -5.31
CA ALA A 58 1.53 1.51 -4.40
C ALA A 58 3.04 1.33 -4.15
N GLY A 59 3.86 1.42 -5.19
CA GLY A 59 5.32 1.35 -5.08
C GLY A 59 5.89 2.52 -4.27
N LEU A 60 5.45 3.75 -4.56
CA LEU A 60 5.88 4.95 -3.82
C LEU A 60 5.43 4.89 -2.36
N THR A 61 4.20 4.45 -2.09
CA THR A 61 3.71 4.26 -0.71
C THR A 61 4.58 3.26 0.04
N ALA A 62 4.89 2.11 -0.55
CA ALA A 62 5.76 1.11 0.08
C ALA A 62 7.17 1.68 0.35
N LEU A 63 7.74 2.40 -0.61
CA LEU A 63 9.05 3.02 -0.48
C LEU A 63 9.09 4.07 0.64
N PHE A 64 8.18 5.04 0.61
CA PHE A 64 8.15 6.10 1.62
C PHE A 64 7.75 5.58 3.00
N SER A 65 6.83 4.62 3.09
CA SER A 65 6.52 3.95 4.36
C SER A 65 7.72 3.18 4.91
N LEU A 66 8.56 2.58 4.05
CA LEU A 66 9.80 1.95 4.47
C LEU A 66 10.81 2.98 4.99
N LEU A 67 11.04 4.05 4.24
CA LEU A 67 12.00 5.10 4.61
C LEU A 67 11.64 5.78 5.94
N LEU A 68 10.35 6.03 6.19
CA LEU A 68 9.87 6.66 7.41
C LEU A 68 9.68 5.64 8.55
N GLY A 69 9.20 4.44 8.23
CA GLY A 69 8.91 3.40 9.21
C GLY A 69 10.15 2.67 9.73
N TYR A 70 11.21 2.56 8.92
CA TYR A 70 12.44 1.85 9.32
C TYR A 70 13.13 2.51 10.52
N PRO A 71 13.41 3.83 10.53
CA PRO A 71 13.99 4.50 11.70
C PRO A 71 13.14 4.33 12.97
N LEU A 72 11.83 4.43 12.83
CA LEU A 72 10.90 4.25 13.94
C LEU A 72 10.92 2.81 14.46
N ALA A 73 10.85 1.81 13.58
CA ALA A 73 10.92 0.40 13.94
C ALA A 73 12.28 0.04 14.59
N TYR A 74 13.38 0.58 14.06
CA TYR A 74 14.72 0.39 14.62
C TYR A 74 14.84 0.98 16.03
N PHE A 75 14.35 2.21 16.24
CA PHE A 75 14.32 2.83 17.57
C PHE A 75 13.49 1.99 18.54
N LEU A 76 12.30 1.56 18.15
CA LEU A 76 11.43 0.71 18.97
C LEU A 76 12.06 -0.64 19.33
N ALA A 77 12.83 -1.23 18.42
CA ALA A 77 13.49 -2.51 18.64
C ALA A 77 14.69 -2.42 19.60
N ARG A 78 15.38 -1.29 19.63
CA ARG A 78 16.63 -1.10 20.40
C ARG A 78 16.44 -0.35 21.72
N THR A 79 15.37 0.43 21.87
CA THR A 79 15.12 1.19 23.10
C THR A 79 14.46 0.36 24.19
N GLN A 80 14.90 0.57 25.45
CA GLN A 80 14.26 0.02 26.65
C GLN A 80 13.54 1.13 27.45
N SER A 81 13.49 2.35 26.92
CA SER A 81 12.84 3.49 27.55
C SER A 81 11.32 3.32 27.62
N ILE A 82 10.67 4.02 28.58
CA ILE A 82 9.21 4.15 28.66
C ILE A 82 8.60 4.69 27.36
N TRP A 83 9.34 5.47 26.61
CA TRP A 83 8.94 5.96 25.28
C TRP A 83 8.63 4.87 24.27
N ARG A 84 9.18 3.65 24.45
CA ARG A 84 8.84 2.51 23.60
C ARG A 84 7.34 2.21 23.67
N GLY A 85 6.76 2.16 24.87
CA GLY A 85 5.32 1.91 25.04
C GLY A 85 4.47 3.03 24.44
N VAL A 86 4.85 4.27 24.66
CA VAL A 86 4.13 5.44 24.10
C VAL A 86 4.17 5.45 22.59
N LEU A 87 5.34 5.25 21.98
CA LEU A 87 5.46 5.23 20.52
C LEU A 87 4.76 4.02 19.90
N MET A 88 4.83 2.84 20.55
CA MET A 88 4.08 1.66 20.10
C MET A 88 2.58 1.93 20.13
N PHE A 89 2.08 2.54 21.19
CA PHE A 89 0.68 2.97 21.28
C PHE A 89 0.32 3.96 20.17
N LEU A 90 1.15 4.98 19.91
CA LEU A 90 0.92 5.95 18.83
C LEU A 90 0.91 5.32 17.43
N VAL A 91 1.70 4.25 17.21
CA VAL A 91 1.65 3.47 15.96
C VAL A 91 0.36 2.65 15.85
N ILE A 92 -0.13 2.09 16.98
CA ILE A 92 -1.33 1.24 16.99
C ILE A 92 -2.62 2.07 17.00
N ALA A 93 -2.65 3.18 17.72
CA ALA A 93 -3.85 3.99 17.93
C ALA A 93 -4.59 4.37 16.63
N PRO A 94 -3.92 4.73 15.52
CA PRO A 94 -4.60 4.97 14.26
C PRO A 94 -5.35 3.75 13.71
N LEU A 95 -4.93 2.50 14.02
CA LEU A 95 -5.64 1.31 13.56
C LEU A 95 -7.02 1.15 14.21
N MET A 96 -7.20 1.74 15.41
CA MET A 96 -8.49 1.73 16.11
C MET A 96 -9.51 2.70 15.49
N THR A 97 -9.06 3.61 14.67
CA THR A 97 -9.92 4.56 13.93
C THR A 97 -10.20 4.03 12.52
N GLY A 98 -11.45 4.12 12.08
CA GLY A 98 -11.83 3.70 10.71
C GLY A 98 -11.10 4.52 9.64
N VAL A 99 -10.81 3.89 8.49
CA VAL A 99 -10.12 4.54 7.37
C VAL A 99 -10.84 5.80 6.87
N ILE A 100 -12.18 5.81 6.92
CA ILE A 100 -13.01 6.95 6.51
C ILE A 100 -12.69 8.16 7.39
N VAL A 101 -12.72 8.01 8.72
CA VAL A 101 -12.46 9.10 9.67
C VAL A 101 -11.06 9.69 9.47
N ARG A 102 -10.07 8.83 9.30
CA ARG A 102 -8.68 9.27 9.01
C ARG A 102 -8.58 10.03 7.68
N THR A 103 -9.30 9.57 6.66
CA THR A 103 -9.30 10.23 5.35
C THR A 103 -9.97 11.60 5.42
N TYR A 104 -11.09 11.74 6.16
CA TYR A 104 -11.69 13.05 6.42
C TYR A 104 -10.76 13.99 7.19
N GLY A 105 -10.02 13.48 8.18
CA GLY A 105 -8.97 14.25 8.85
C GLY A 105 -7.94 14.82 7.87
N TRP A 106 -7.51 14.01 6.89
CA TRP A 106 -6.61 14.48 5.84
C TRP A 106 -7.25 15.50 4.90
N ILE A 107 -8.56 15.39 4.59
CA ILE A 107 -9.27 16.41 3.80
C ILE A 107 -9.23 17.76 4.51
N VAL A 108 -9.50 17.79 5.82
CA VAL A 108 -9.46 19.03 6.61
C VAL A 108 -8.04 19.60 6.68
N LEU A 109 -7.02 18.75 6.88
CA LEU A 109 -5.62 19.19 6.98
C LEU A 109 -5.07 19.74 5.65
N LEU A 110 -5.42 19.10 4.53
CA LEU A 110 -4.90 19.43 3.19
C LEU A 110 -5.78 20.42 2.41
N GLY A 111 -6.94 20.80 2.95
CA GLY A 111 -7.83 21.80 2.34
C GLY A 111 -7.16 23.16 2.15
N SER A 112 -7.76 24.03 1.35
CA SER A 112 -7.24 25.39 1.12
C SER A 112 -7.10 26.18 2.40
N GLU A 113 -8.08 26.05 3.31
CA GLU A 113 -8.07 26.64 4.67
C GLU A 113 -7.46 25.72 5.73
N GLY A 114 -6.87 24.61 5.31
CA GLY A 114 -6.30 23.59 6.19
C GLY A 114 -4.99 24.02 6.85
N THR A 115 -4.62 23.32 7.92
CA THR A 115 -3.41 23.60 8.70
C THR A 115 -2.15 23.54 7.84
N VAL A 116 -2.07 22.62 6.86
CA VAL A 116 -0.89 22.50 6.00
C VAL A 116 -0.69 23.77 5.17
N ASN A 117 -1.73 24.28 4.49
CA ASN A 117 -1.64 25.51 3.72
C ASN A 117 -1.31 26.72 4.61
N LYS A 118 -1.97 26.85 5.76
CA LYS A 118 -1.69 27.94 6.72
C LYS A 118 -0.23 27.92 7.20
N THR A 119 0.30 26.74 7.49
CA THR A 119 1.70 26.61 7.92
C THR A 119 2.67 26.95 6.78
N LEU A 120 2.42 26.53 5.55
CA LEU A 120 3.26 26.83 4.40
C LEU A 120 3.30 28.33 4.07
N ILE A 121 2.17 29.03 4.21
CA ILE A 121 2.08 30.49 4.05
C ILE A 121 2.82 31.17 5.19
N TRP A 122 2.60 30.74 6.44
CA TRP A 122 3.28 31.32 7.61
C TRP A 122 4.81 31.18 7.52
N LEU A 123 5.31 30.05 6.97
CA LEU A 123 6.75 29.85 6.72
C LEU A 123 7.29 30.62 5.52
N GLY A 124 6.45 31.37 4.78
CA GLY A 124 6.85 32.12 3.59
C GLY A 124 7.20 31.23 2.38
N VAL A 125 6.77 29.95 2.38
CA VAL A 125 7.02 29.03 1.25
C VAL A 125 6.11 29.35 0.07
N PHE A 126 4.88 29.79 0.34
CA PHE A 126 3.91 30.21 -0.66
C PHE A 126 3.19 31.48 -0.21
N ASP A 127 2.82 32.34 -1.18
CA ASP A 127 2.08 33.58 -0.93
C ASP A 127 0.57 33.36 -0.85
N ALA A 128 0.07 32.23 -1.36
CA ALA A 128 -1.35 31.90 -1.41
C ALA A 128 -1.56 30.39 -1.21
N PRO A 129 -2.78 29.96 -0.79
CA PRO A 129 -3.10 28.56 -0.63
C PRO A 129 -2.94 27.78 -1.94
N ILE A 130 -2.25 26.64 -1.90
CA ILE A 130 -2.10 25.74 -3.03
C ILE A 130 -3.17 24.64 -3.01
N LYS A 131 -3.61 24.21 -4.18
CA LYS A 131 -4.56 23.09 -4.31
C LYS A 131 -3.82 21.78 -4.12
N ILE A 132 -3.86 21.22 -2.89
CA ILE A 132 -3.28 19.92 -2.56
C ILE A 132 -4.30 18.79 -2.78
N LEU A 133 -5.57 19.02 -2.43
CA LEU A 133 -6.64 18.05 -2.65
C LEU A 133 -6.83 17.73 -4.13
N GLU A 134 -7.35 16.55 -4.44
CA GLU A 134 -7.52 16.01 -5.79
C GLU A 134 -6.20 15.81 -6.57
N THR A 135 -5.08 15.66 -5.84
CA THR A 135 -3.77 15.35 -6.40
C THR A 135 -3.26 13.99 -5.95
N GLU A 136 -2.32 13.42 -6.69
CA GLU A 136 -1.66 12.18 -6.30
C GLU A 136 -0.86 12.33 -4.99
N THR A 137 -0.33 13.53 -4.73
CA THR A 137 0.41 13.83 -3.50
C THR A 137 -0.49 13.72 -2.27
N ALA A 138 -1.73 14.25 -2.33
CA ALA A 138 -2.69 14.13 -1.23
C ALA A 138 -3.01 12.66 -0.93
N VAL A 139 -3.28 11.88 -1.98
CA VAL A 139 -3.53 10.44 -1.86
C VAL A 139 -2.33 9.72 -1.27
N LEU A 140 -1.12 9.98 -1.78
CA LEU A 140 0.12 9.35 -1.35
C LEU A 140 0.42 9.61 0.13
N VAL A 141 0.39 10.87 0.56
CA VAL A 141 0.67 11.27 1.95
C VAL A 141 -0.32 10.62 2.92
N ALA A 142 -1.61 10.66 2.59
CA ALA A 142 -2.64 10.07 3.43
C ALA A 142 -2.49 8.54 3.53
N ILE A 143 -2.26 7.84 2.42
CA ILE A 143 -2.11 6.38 2.42
C ILE A 143 -0.84 5.96 3.16
N ILE A 144 0.29 6.67 3.01
CA ILE A 144 1.51 6.42 3.78
C ILE A 144 1.21 6.45 5.28
N HIS A 145 0.56 7.51 5.76
CA HIS A 145 0.20 7.64 7.18
C HIS A 145 -0.76 6.51 7.62
N ILE A 146 -1.79 6.22 6.81
CA ILE A 146 -2.80 5.20 7.13
C ILE A 146 -2.18 3.80 7.23
N LEU A 147 -1.21 3.49 6.35
CA LEU A 147 -0.60 2.17 6.27
C LEU A 147 0.75 2.06 6.99
N MET A 148 1.23 3.14 7.62
CA MET A 148 2.47 3.13 8.39
C MET A 148 2.59 1.97 9.40
N PRO A 149 1.56 1.62 10.18
CA PRO A 149 1.64 0.49 11.11
C PRO A 149 1.96 -0.84 10.42
N TYR A 150 1.41 -1.08 9.23
CA TYR A 150 1.63 -2.31 8.45
C TYR A 150 3.06 -2.44 7.93
N MET A 151 3.81 -1.34 7.86
CA MET A 151 5.24 -1.35 7.60
C MET A 151 6.04 -1.53 8.89
N VAL A 152 5.68 -0.79 9.95
CA VAL A 152 6.45 -0.75 11.20
C VAL A 152 6.44 -2.10 11.92
N PHE A 153 5.31 -2.82 11.96
CA PHE A 153 5.22 -4.10 12.69
C PHE A 153 6.12 -5.20 12.16
N PRO A 154 6.14 -5.54 10.85
CA PRO A 154 7.06 -6.54 10.33
C PRO A 154 8.53 -6.15 10.52
N LEU A 155 8.85 -4.85 10.34
CA LEU A 155 10.20 -4.33 10.58
C LEU A 155 10.59 -4.47 12.05
N PHE A 156 9.73 -4.04 12.97
CA PHE A 156 9.95 -4.14 14.40
C PHE A 156 10.15 -5.61 14.83
N SER A 157 9.30 -6.52 14.36
CA SER A 157 9.42 -7.96 14.66
C SER A 157 10.77 -8.51 14.19
N SER A 158 11.15 -8.21 12.94
CA SER A 158 12.42 -8.67 12.37
C SER A 158 13.64 -8.07 13.07
N LEU A 159 13.59 -6.78 13.44
CA LEU A 159 14.68 -6.09 14.14
C LEU A 159 14.80 -6.54 15.60
N SER A 160 13.67 -6.83 16.27
CA SER A 160 13.66 -7.30 17.67
C SER A 160 14.13 -8.76 17.82
N SER A 161 14.06 -9.57 16.77
CA SER A 161 14.58 -10.94 16.77
C SER A 161 16.10 -11.02 16.57
N GLN A 162 16.75 -9.91 16.20
CA GLN A 162 18.20 -9.86 16.04
C GLN A 162 18.89 -9.67 17.38
N ASP A 163 19.96 -10.45 17.64
CA ASP A 163 20.78 -10.29 18.84
C ASP A 163 21.53 -8.94 18.79
N PRO A 164 21.31 -8.02 19.74
CA PRO A 164 22.01 -6.74 19.80
C PRO A 164 23.54 -6.86 19.93
N ASN A 165 24.04 -8.02 20.40
CA ASN A 165 25.46 -8.26 20.54
C ASN A 165 26.19 -8.36 19.20
N ILE A 166 25.49 -8.67 18.10
CA ILE A 166 26.09 -8.66 16.75
C ILE A 166 26.57 -7.26 16.38
N GLU A 167 25.74 -6.23 16.65
CA GLU A 167 26.11 -4.82 16.40
C GLU A 167 27.28 -4.38 17.32
N ARG A 168 27.30 -4.83 18.57
CA ARG A 168 28.39 -4.56 19.52
C ARG A 168 29.70 -5.24 19.10
N ALA A 169 29.66 -6.50 18.65
CA ALA A 169 30.82 -7.21 18.15
C ALA A 169 31.43 -6.53 16.90
N ALA A 170 30.57 -6.04 15.99
CA ALA A 170 31.05 -5.25 14.84
C ALA A 170 31.76 -3.96 15.28
N ALA A 171 31.25 -3.28 16.29
CA ALA A 171 31.86 -2.08 16.83
C ALA A 171 33.23 -2.37 17.48
N THR A 172 33.41 -3.51 18.18
CA THR A 172 34.72 -3.92 18.73
C THR A 172 35.75 -4.25 17.64
N LEU A 173 35.28 -4.69 16.46
CA LEU A 173 36.12 -4.89 15.27
C LEU A 173 36.39 -3.61 14.47
N GLY A 174 35.98 -2.44 14.99
CA GLY A 174 36.25 -1.14 14.38
C GLY A 174 35.23 -0.71 13.32
N ALA A 175 34.11 -1.42 13.17
CA ALA A 175 33.03 -1.01 12.24
C ALA A 175 32.31 0.25 12.78
N GLY A 176 32.30 1.31 11.99
CA GLY A 176 31.51 2.51 12.29
C GLY A 176 29.98 2.24 12.19
N ARG A 177 29.17 3.11 12.82
CA ARG A 177 27.68 2.94 12.91
C ARG A 177 27.01 2.76 11.54
N LEU A 178 27.42 3.54 10.54
CA LEU A 178 26.83 3.44 9.19
C LEU A 178 27.19 2.11 8.52
N ARG A 179 28.43 1.65 8.68
CA ARG A 179 28.88 0.36 8.15
C ARG A 179 28.14 -0.80 8.81
N THR A 180 28.03 -0.81 10.14
CA THR A 180 27.26 -1.80 10.89
C THR A 180 25.79 -1.84 10.43
N PHE A 181 25.19 -0.66 10.23
CA PHE A 181 23.82 -0.58 9.73
C PHE A 181 23.66 -1.18 8.33
N LEU A 182 24.51 -0.79 7.37
CA LEU A 182 24.38 -1.22 5.97
C LEU A 182 24.80 -2.67 5.74
N GLU A 183 25.85 -3.15 6.44
CA GLU A 183 26.42 -4.49 6.23
C GLU A 183 25.80 -5.56 7.14
N ILE A 184 25.19 -5.19 8.28
CA ILE A 184 24.69 -6.14 9.27
C ILE A 184 23.17 -5.94 9.51
N THR A 185 22.77 -4.79 10.06
CA THR A 185 21.39 -4.59 10.53
C THR A 185 20.38 -4.63 9.38
N LEU A 186 20.67 -3.92 8.28
CA LEU A 186 19.81 -3.84 7.12
C LEU A 186 19.65 -5.20 6.41
N PRO A 187 20.72 -5.97 6.12
CA PRO A 187 20.57 -7.33 5.56
C PRO A 187 19.82 -8.29 6.48
N LEU A 188 20.07 -8.25 7.78
CA LEU A 188 19.39 -9.10 8.75
C LEU A 188 17.90 -8.76 8.89
N SER A 189 17.51 -7.50 8.68
CA SER A 189 16.09 -7.07 8.72
C SER A 189 15.33 -7.30 7.41
N ARG A 190 15.93 -7.95 6.43
CA ARG A 190 15.38 -8.14 5.08
C ARG A 190 14.01 -8.80 5.08
N SER A 191 13.77 -9.80 5.95
CA SER A 191 12.46 -10.45 6.06
C SER A 191 11.36 -9.44 6.46
N GLY A 192 11.64 -8.56 7.41
CA GLY A 192 10.73 -7.48 7.81
C GLY A 192 10.48 -6.46 6.70
N ILE A 193 11.54 -6.07 5.97
CA ILE A 193 11.45 -5.17 4.81
C ILE A 193 10.55 -5.79 3.73
N LEU A 194 10.80 -7.05 3.37
CA LEU A 194 10.03 -7.76 2.35
C LEU A 194 8.56 -7.89 2.73
N MET A 195 8.27 -8.32 3.97
CA MET A 195 6.90 -8.49 4.45
C MET A 195 6.16 -7.16 4.56
N GLY A 196 6.77 -6.15 5.18
CA GLY A 196 6.17 -4.82 5.34
C GLY A 196 5.88 -4.16 3.99
N SER A 197 6.85 -4.19 3.07
CA SER A 197 6.68 -3.62 1.73
C SER A 197 5.60 -4.35 0.92
N ALA A 198 5.55 -5.68 0.98
CA ALA A 198 4.50 -6.45 0.30
C ALA A 198 3.10 -6.15 0.85
N LEU A 199 2.96 -6.04 2.17
CA LEU A 199 1.69 -5.68 2.81
C LEU A 199 1.24 -4.28 2.40
N VAL A 200 2.10 -3.28 2.54
CA VAL A 200 1.76 -1.89 2.20
C VAL A 200 1.45 -1.75 0.72
N PHE A 201 2.24 -2.38 -0.16
CA PHE A 201 2.00 -2.39 -1.60
C PHE A 201 0.62 -2.96 -1.95
N THR A 202 0.31 -4.15 -1.42
CA THR A 202 -0.97 -4.85 -1.70
C THR A 202 -2.17 -4.05 -1.19
N LEU A 203 -2.11 -3.55 0.05
CA LEU A 203 -3.18 -2.75 0.64
C LEU A 203 -3.38 -1.42 -0.09
N THR A 204 -2.30 -0.78 -0.56
CA THR A 204 -2.38 0.46 -1.35
C THR A 204 -3.02 0.19 -2.71
N ALA A 205 -2.60 -0.86 -3.42
CA ALA A 205 -3.11 -1.16 -4.76
C ALA A 205 -4.61 -1.50 -4.75
N GLY A 206 -5.13 -2.08 -3.66
CA GLY A 206 -6.55 -2.35 -3.44
C GLY A 206 -7.33 -1.21 -2.76
N ALA A 207 -6.69 -0.07 -2.46
CA ALA A 207 -7.35 1.03 -1.75
C ALA A 207 -8.49 1.65 -2.55
N VAL A 208 -9.62 1.89 -1.88
CA VAL A 208 -10.83 2.48 -2.46
C VAL A 208 -11.12 3.85 -1.84
N VAL A 209 -11.28 3.90 -0.52
CA VAL A 209 -11.82 5.07 0.20
C VAL A 209 -10.92 6.29 0.07
N THR A 210 -9.64 6.14 0.36
CA THR A 210 -8.69 7.27 0.36
C THR A 210 -8.50 7.89 -1.03
N PRO A 211 -8.28 7.10 -2.11
CA PRO A 211 -8.24 7.66 -3.46
C PRO A 211 -9.55 8.30 -3.90
N ALA A 212 -10.70 7.71 -3.54
CA ALA A 212 -12.01 8.26 -3.90
C ALA A 212 -12.27 9.63 -3.27
N LEU A 213 -11.91 9.80 -2.00
CA LEU A 213 -12.17 11.02 -1.24
C LEU A 213 -11.11 12.11 -1.46
N LEU A 214 -9.83 11.75 -1.49
CA LEU A 214 -8.71 12.71 -1.62
C LEU A 214 -8.27 12.94 -3.05
N GLY A 215 -8.37 11.93 -3.92
CA GLY A 215 -7.98 11.99 -5.32
C GLY A 215 -9.09 12.50 -6.24
N GLY A 216 -10.34 12.41 -5.80
CA GLY A 216 -11.51 12.86 -6.54
C GLY A 216 -11.58 12.20 -7.93
N ARG A 217 -11.91 13.02 -8.94
CA ARG A 217 -11.97 12.57 -10.35
C ARG A 217 -10.60 12.46 -11.01
N ASN A 218 -9.59 13.14 -10.47
CA ASN A 218 -8.28 13.28 -11.10
C ASN A 218 -7.36 12.10 -10.82
N VAL A 219 -7.54 11.43 -9.67
CA VAL A 219 -6.65 10.35 -9.22
C VAL A 219 -7.45 9.08 -8.98
N LYS A 220 -7.83 8.42 -10.08
CA LYS A 220 -8.48 7.10 -9.99
C LYS A 220 -7.43 5.99 -9.88
N MET A 221 -7.75 4.98 -9.04
CA MET A 221 -6.96 3.76 -8.84
C MET A 221 -7.83 2.53 -9.15
N LEU A 222 -7.19 1.37 -9.39
CA LEU A 222 -7.89 0.13 -9.76
C LEU A 222 -8.92 -0.30 -8.72
N GLY A 223 -8.61 -0.23 -7.41
CA GLY A 223 -9.56 -0.58 -6.36
C GLY A 223 -10.84 0.25 -6.42
N GLN A 224 -10.72 1.57 -6.63
CA GLN A 224 -11.86 2.46 -6.81
C GLN A 224 -12.63 2.13 -8.11
N THR A 225 -11.92 1.84 -9.20
CA THR A 225 -12.54 1.48 -10.49
C THR A 225 -13.36 0.18 -10.36
N ILE A 226 -12.83 -0.84 -9.67
CA ILE A 226 -13.55 -2.08 -9.39
C ILE A 226 -14.83 -1.78 -8.59
N TYR A 227 -14.73 -0.97 -7.54
CA TYR A 227 -15.86 -0.57 -6.72
C TYR A 227 -16.97 0.13 -7.55
N GLU A 228 -16.58 1.09 -8.41
CA GLU A 228 -17.52 1.79 -9.30
C GLU A 228 -18.18 0.83 -10.31
N LEU A 229 -17.40 -0.10 -10.89
CA LEU A 229 -17.90 -1.09 -11.84
C LEU A 229 -18.91 -2.07 -11.22
N VAL A 230 -18.68 -2.48 -9.98
CA VAL A 230 -19.57 -3.41 -9.26
C VAL A 230 -20.85 -2.73 -8.80
N LEU A 231 -20.76 -1.53 -8.21
CA LEU A 231 -21.89 -0.90 -7.51
C LEU A 231 -22.63 0.16 -8.33
N SER A 232 -21.93 0.86 -9.24
CA SER A 232 -22.54 1.95 -9.98
C SER A 232 -22.95 1.53 -11.39
N THR A 233 -22.09 0.79 -12.10
CA THR A 233 -22.38 0.35 -13.48
C THR A 233 -22.91 -1.07 -13.56
N LEU A 234 -22.85 -1.83 -12.47
CA LEU A 234 -23.26 -3.23 -12.36
C LEU A 234 -22.60 -4.14 -13.43
N ASN A 235 -21.44 -3.73 -13.93
CA ASN A 235 -20.67 -4.51 -14.91
C ASN A 235 -19.71 -5.46 -14.21
N TRP A 236 -20.24 -6.53 -13.65
CA TRP A 236 -19.52 -7.51 -12.87
C TRP A 236 -18.45 -8.27 -13.67
N PRO A 237 -18.70 -8.69 -14.95
CA PRO A 237 -17.67 -9.31 -15.76
C PRO A 237 -16.42 -8.44 -15.96
N PHE A 238 -16.62 -7.17 -16.30
CA PHE A 238 -15.51 -6.25 -16.49
C PHE A 238 -14.81 -5.91 -15.16
N ALA A 239 -15.57 -5.73 -14.07
CA ALA A 239 -14.99 -5.55 -12.73
C ALA A 239 -14.08 -6.73 -12.34
N SER A 240 -14.54 -7.96 -12.64
CA SER A 240 -13.79 -9.20 -12.39
C SER A 240 -12.52 -9.28 -13.23
N ALA A 241 -12.55 -8.84 -14.50
CA ALA A 241 -11.36 -8.77 -15.33
C ALA A 241 -10.33 -7.75 -14.79
N VAL A 242 -10.79 -6.56 -14.37
CA VAL A 242 -9.94 -5.54 -13.74
C VAL A 242 -9.29 -6.06 -12.46
N ALA A 243 -10.06 -6.72 -11.59
CA ALA A 243 -9.57 -7.30 -10.35
C ALA A 243 -8.59 -8.45 -10.61
N SER A 244 -8.84 -9.29 -11.61
CA SER A 244 -7.92 -10.38 -12.01
C SER A 244 -6.56 -9.83 -12.43
N VAL A 245 -6.54 -8.76 -13.24
CA VAL A 245 -5.30 -8.10 -13.64
C VAL A 245 -4.60 -7.46 -12.44
N LEU A 246 -5.34 -6.81 -11.54
CA LEU A 246 -4.76 -6.25 -10.31
C LEU A 246 -4.07 -7.33 -9.47
N VAL A 247 -4.75 -8.46 -9.24
CA VAL A 247 -4.22 -9.59 -8.49
C VAL A 247 -2.98 -10.18 -9.17
N LEU A 248 -3.03 -10.37 -10.49
CA LEU A 248 -1.88 -10.87 -11.25
C LEU A 248 -0.67 -9.92 -11.16
N CYS A 249 -0.88 -8.62 -11.29
CA CYS A 249 0.17 -7.61 -11.12
C CYS A 249 0.78 -7.67 -9.71
N GLN A 250 -0.06 -7.74 -8.67
CA GLN A 250 0.40 -7.83 -7.29
C GLN A 250 1.24 -9.10 -7.06
N PHE A 251 0.73 -10.27 -7.46
CA PHE A 251 1.47 -11.53 -7.33
C PHE A 251 2.78 -11.51 -8.09
N SER A 252 2.79 -10.98 -9.31
CA SER A 252 4.00 -10.90 -10.14
C SER A 252 5.08 -10.04 -9.50
N ILE A 253 4.70 -8.85 -9.00
CA ILE A 253 5.63 -7.92 -8.33
C ILE A 253 6.15 -8.51 -7.03
N ILE A 254 5.26 -9.08 -6.20
CA ILE A 254 5.64 -9.72 -4.94
C ILE A 254 6.56 -10.91 -5.20
N PHE A 255 6.23 -11.77 -6.17
CA PHE A 255 7.07 -12.93 -6.54
C PHE A 255 8.48 -12.50 -6.98
N LEU A 256 8.58 -11.50 -7.87
CA LEU A 256 9.86 -10.94 -8.30
C LEU A 256 10.66 -10.34 -7.14
N TYR A 257 9.98 -9.64 -6.24
CA TYR A 257 10.57 -9.02 -5.07
C TYR A 257 11.18 -10.08 -4.11
N PHE A 258 10.44 -11.15 -3.80
CA PHE A 258 10.93 -12.25 -2.97
C PHE A 258 12.03 -13.06 -3.66
N ARG A 259 11.93 -13.28 -4.97
CA ARG A 259 12.96 -14.02 -5.73
C ARG A 259 14.28 -13.26 -5.80
N GLY A 260 14.24 -11.95 -6.05
CA GLY A 260 15.41 -11.06 -6.00
C GLY A 260 16.03 -11.02 -4.61
N GLY A 261 15.17 -11.18 -3.61
CA GLY A 261 15.52 -11.30 -2.22
C GLY A 261 16.37 -12.55 -1.89
N ARG A 262 16.07 -13.72 -2.43
CA ARG A 262 16.79 -14.98 -2.14
C ARG A 262 18.18 -15.06 -2.81
N ARG A 263 18.35 -14.49 -4.01
CA ARG A 263 19.62 -14.57 -4.76
C ARG A 263 20.80 -13.83 -4.16
N ARG A 264 20.58 -12.91 -3.19
CA ARG A 264 21.65 -12.17 -2.53
C ARG A 264 22.04 -12.72 -1.15
N ALA A 265 21.42 -13.82 -0.73
CA ALA A 265 21.65 -14.47 0.57
C ALA A 265 22.40 -15.83 0.43
N GLY A 266 22.73 -16.27 -0.76
CA GLY A 266 23.68 -17.33 -1.07
C GLY A 266 24.91 -16.75 -1.78
#